data_b3ed1f82cb401ab79450f0acec87f720
#
_entry.id   b3ed1f82cb401ab79450f0acec87f720
#
_cell.length_a   1.000
_cell.length_b   1.000
_cell.length_c   1.000
_cell.angle_alpha   90.00
_cell.angle_beta   90.00
_cell.angle_gamma   90.00
#
_symmetry.space_group_name_H-M   'P 1'
#
loop_
_entity.id
_entity.type
_entity.pdbx_description
1 polymer ?
#
loop_
_entity_poly.entity_id
_entity_poly.type
_entity_poly.pdbx_seq_one_letter_code
_entity_poly.pdbx_strand_id
1 'polypeptide(L)'
;LDEGSEDMNAMEFQEKVKSLGMKLNISTSKDEFNITFQTVSKNKEESFSLLRQAITKPAFSLDSIEKVRNQINANLRINESNIQQLSSEVFDENFYIGHNFSKNELGTTNSVSNINRDDLVNYTKKYFTKSNMVIGISGNIKKEELKKLVDSTLSRLEEGNEKDFYIPKFSKLNKGTYTKRIDTPQTSVIFGHHGLMRNDNDYFAIRVANYILGGGGFQSKLYKKIRDER
;
A
#
# COMPACT_ATOMS: atom_id res chain seq x y z
N LEU A 1 3.20 -3.34 -12.27
CA LEU A 1 3.04 -2.20 -13.21
C LEU A 1 4.38 -1.71 -13.76
N ASP A 2 5.44 -1.79 -12.95
CA ASP A 2 6.80 -1.35 -13.29
C ASP A 2 7.69 -2.47 -13.85
N GLU A 3 7.15 -3.62 -14.10
CA GLU A 3 7.79 -4.79 -14.71
C GLU A 3 7.51 -4.88 -16.23
N GLY A 4 7.36 -3.73 -16.88
CA GLY A 4 7.17 -3.60 -18.33
C GLY A 4 5.77 -3.15 -18.73
N SER A 5 5.66 -2.76 -19.99
CA SER A 5 4.40 -2.38 -20.64
C SER A 5 4.21 -3.22 -21.91
N GLU A 6 3.05 -3.08 -22.57
CA GLU A 6 2.77 -3.79 -23.83
C GLU A 6 3.88 -3.63 -24.88
N ASP A 7 4.55 -2.48 -24.90
CA ASP A 7 5.56 -2.10 -25.89
C ASP A 7 7.02 -2.28 -25.39
N MET A 8 7.22 -2.64 -24.12
CA MET A 8 8.55 -2.71 -23.48
C MET A 8 8.60 -3.85 -22.47
N ASN A 9 9.66 -4.65 -22.49
CA ASN A 9 9.93 -5.60 -21.42
C ASN A 9 10.37 -4.90 -20.12
N ALA A 10 10.53 -5.66 -19.04
CA ALA A 10 10.86 -5.11 -17.73
C ALA A 10 12.20 -4.34 -17.71
N MET A 11 13.21 -4.84 -18.42
CA MET A 11 14.53 -4.19 -18.50
C MET A 11 14.45 -2.88 -19.26
N GLU A 12 13.85 -2.89 -20.45
CA GLU A 12 13.67 -1.68 -21.27
C GLU A 12 12.86 -0.61 -20.54
N PHE A 13 11.81 -1.02 -19.82
CA PHE A 13 11.00 -0.11 -19.02
C PHE A 13 11.85 0.56 -17.91
N GLN A 14 12.61 -0.23 -17.16
CA GLN A 14 13.47 0.29 -16.09
C GLN A 14 14.62 1.17 -16.61
N GLU A 15 15.19 0.83 -17.75
CA GLU A 15 16.19 1.67 -18.42
C GLU A 15 15.58 3.02 -18.87
N LYS A 16 14.36 3.00 -19.39
CA LYS A 16 13.64 4.23 -19.77
C LYS A 16 13.34 5.10 -18.55
N VAL A 17 12.88 4.51 -17.43
CA VAL A 17 12.70 5.22 -16.15
C VAL A 17 13.98 5.92 -15.73
N LYS A 18 15.12 5.22 -15.75
CA LYS A 18 16.43 5.78 -15.39
C LYS A 18 16.88 6.87 -16.34
N SER A 19 16.77 6.67 -17.66
CA SER A 19 17.19 7.63 -18.69
C SER A 19 16.43 8.94 -18.61
N LEU A 20 15.19 8.92 -18.18
CA LEU A 20 14.35 10.09 -17.96
C LEU A 20 14.62 10.82 -16.63
N GLY A 21 15.48 10.26 -15.76
CA GLY A 21 15.65 10.74 -14.39
C GLY A 21 14.35 10.64 -13.57
N MET A 22 13.52 9.69 -13.93
CA MET A 22 12.24 9.44 -13.29
C MET A 22 12.43 8.54 -12.07
N LYS A 23 11.66 8.80 -11.01
CA LYS A 23 11.46 7.87 -9.91
C LYS A 23 10.02 7.42 -9.94
N LEU A 24 9.80 6.14 -9.98
CA LEU A 24 8.49 5.51 -9.90
C LEU A 24 8.51 4.55 -8.73
N ASN A 25 7.63 4.77 -7.76
CA ASN A 25 7.45 3.88 -6.64
C ASN A 25 5.99 3.46 -6.56
N ILE A 26 5.76 2.18 -6.44
CA ILE A 26 4.44 1.58 -6.36
C ILE A 26 4.36 0.85 -5.03
N SER A 27 3.35 1.16 -4.25
CA SER A 27 3.11 0.54 -2.94
C SER A 27 1.63 0.30 -2.72
N THR A 28 1.35 -0.68 -1.90
CA THR A 28 -0.01 -1.04 -1.49
C THR A 28 -0.13 -0.98 0.02
N SER A 29 -1.31 -0.67 0.50
CA SER A 29 -1.73 -0.86 1.88
C SER A 29 -3.03 -1.65 1.92
N LYS A 30 -3.64 -1.79 3.09
CA LYS A 30 -4.89 -2.57 3.24
C LYS A 30 -6.06 -2.06 2.39
N ASP A 31 -6.07 -0.78 2.03
CA ASP A 31 -7.16 -0.09 1.34
C ASP A 31 -6.72 0.89 0.26
N GLU A 32 -5.42 1.03 0.05
CA GLU A 32 -4.87 1.99 -0.92
C GLU A 32 -3.85 1.33 -1.85
N PHE A 33 -3.87 1.76 -3.10
CA PHE A 33 -2.83 1.51 -4.09
C PHE A 33 -2.18 2.85 -4.45
N ASN A 34 -0.93 3.02 -4.08
CA ASN A 34 -0.22 4.29 -4.24
C ASN A 34 0.81 4.22 -5.36
N ILE A 35 0.76 5.18 -6.26
CA ILE A 35 1.80 5.42 -7.27
C ILE A 35 2.44 6.78 -6.97
N THR A 36 3.69 6.77 -6.57
CA THR A 36 4.48 7.99 -6.43
C THR A 36 5.40 8.13 -7.63
N PHE A 37 5.23 9.22 -8.34
CA PHE A 37 5.96 9.52 -9.56
C PHE A 37 6.66 10.86 -9.42
N GLN A 38 7.96 10.90 -9.73
CA GLN A 38 8.77 12.10 -9.71
C GLN A 38 9.60 12.17 -10.99
N THR A 39 9.69 13.34 -11.62
CA THR A 39 10.48 13.54 -12.84
C THR A 39 11.11 14.93 -12.88
N VAL A 40 12.11 15.10 -13.73
CA VAL A 40 12.69 16.42 -14.01
C VAL A 40 11.86 17.16 -15.06
N SER A 41 11.73 18.49 -14.91
CA SER A 41 10.85 19.32 -15.75
C SER A 41 11.07 19.16 -17.25
N LYS A 42 12.32 18.96 -17.68
CA LYS A 42 12.66 18.80 -19.11
C LYS A 42 12.12 17.51 -19.75
N ASN A 43 11.89 16.46 -18.94
CA ASN A 43 11.48 15.13 -19.40
C ASN A 43 10.00 14.81 -19.03
N LYS A 44 9.23 15.81 -18.56
CA LYS A 44 7.89 15.60 -18.02
C LYS A 44 6.94 14.90 -19.00
N GLU A 45 6.93 15.30 -20.27
CA GLU A 45 6.02 14.73 -21.29
C GLU A 45 6.29 13.24 -21.53
N GLU A 46 7.58 12.88 -21.71
CA GLU A 46 7.96 11.47 -21.89
C GLU A 46 7.69 10.65 -20.62
N SER A 47 7.97 11.24 -19.46
CA SER A 47 7.73 10.56 -18.18
C SER A 47 6.23 10.32 -17.91
N PHE A 48 5.38 11.29 -18.22
CA PHE A 48 3.91 11.08 -18.16
C PHE A 48 3.43 10.08 -19.19
N SER A 49 4.05 10.03 -20.38
CA SER A 49 3.74 9.00 -21.36
C SER A 49 4.12 7.59 -20.87
N LEU A 50 5.28 7.45 -20.21
CA LEU A 50 5.73 6.19 -19.64
C LEU A 50 4.81 5.76 -18.46
N LEU A 51 4.43 6.70 -17.59
CA LEU A 51 3.45 6.46 -16.52
C LEU A 51 2.11 5.98 -17.10
N ARG A 52 1.62 6.62 -18.16
CA ARG A 52 0.40 6.19 -18.85
C ARG A 52 0.50 4.74 -19.32
N GLN A 53 1.62 4.34 -19.95
CA GLN A 53 1.82 2.97 -20.38
C GLN A 53 1.79 1.99 -19.18
N ALA A 54 2.47 2.34 -18.08
CA ALA A 54 2.49 1.50 -16.88
C ALA A 54 1.09 1.25 -16.30
N ILE A 55 0.22 2.26 -16.27
CA ILE A 55 -1.11 2.13 -15.65
C ILE A 55 -2.20 1.65 -16.60
N THR A 56 -2.06 1.87 -17.93
CA THR A 56 -3.10 1.52 -18.90
C THR A 56 -2.79 0.28 -19.71
N LYS A 57 -1.51 -0.10 -19.81
CA LYS A 57 -1.03 -1.21 -20.63
C LYS A 57 0.12 -1.99 -19.95
N PRO A 58 -0.03 -2.39 -18.69
CA PRO A 58 1.00 -3.20 -18.04
C PRO A 58 1.17 -4.54 -18.78
N ALA A 59 2.42 -4.98 -18.94
CA ALA A 59 2.72 -6.21 -19.68
C ALA A 59 2.17 -7.46 -18.99
N PHE A 60 2.31 -7.53 -17.68
CA PHE A 60 1.99 -8.73 -16.89
C PHE A 60 2.52 -10.01 -17.56
N SER A 61 3.80 -9.98 -17.97
CA SER A 61 4.46 -11.16 -18.54
C SER A 61 4.55 -12.28 -17.50
N LEU A 62 4.52 -13.53 -17.96
CA LEU A 62 4.60 -14.68 -17.05
C LEU A 62 5.88 -14.65 -16.23
N ASP A 63 7.02 -14.28 -16.83
CA ASP A 63 8.30 -14.20 -16.14
C ASP A 63 8.27 -13.13 -15.02
N SER A 64 7.67 -11.96 -15.27
CA SER A 64 7.51 -10.91 -14.27
C SER A 64 6.55 -11.32 -13.14
N ILE A 65 5.48 -12.03 -13.48
CA ILE A 65 4.53 -12.57 -12.47
C ILE A 65 5.26 -13.58 -11.58
N GLU A 66 6.02 -14.52 -12.16
CA GLU A 66 6.78 -15.52 -11.38
C GLU A 66 7.87 -14.86 -10.52
N LYS A 67 8.57 -13.88 -11.06
CA LYS A 67 9.57 -13.10 -10.31
C LYS A 67 8.94 -12.45 -9.06
N VAL A 68 7.82 -11.72 -9.24
CA VAL A 68 7.12 -11.05 -8.12
C VAL A 68 6.53 -12.07 -7.15
N ARG A 69 5.94 -13.17 -7.64
CA ARG A 69 5.45 -14.27 -6.81
C ARG A 69 6.53 -14.85 -5.90
N ASN A 70 7.72 -15.10 -6.46
CA ASN A 70 8.86 -15.59 -5.70
C ASN A 70 9.32 -14.59 -4.64
N GLN A 71 9.32 -13.29 -4.94
CA GLN A 71 9.63 -12.24 -3.97
C GLN A 71 8.61 -12.20 -2.82
N ILE A 72 7.31 -12.28 -3.13
CA ILE A 72 6.25 -12.31 -2.10
C ILE A 72 6.40 -13.56 -1.23
N ASN A 73 6.61 -14.73 -1.82
CA ASN A 73 6.81 -15.97 -1.07
C ASN A 73 8.06 -15.93 -0.19
N ALA A 74 9.14 -15.30 -0.64
CA ALA A 74 10.33 -15.08 0.19
C ALA A 74 10.02 -14.17 1.37
N ASN A 75 9.28 -13.09 1.17
CA ASN A 75 8.85 -12.17 2.24
C ASN A 75 7.92 -12.87 3.23
N LEU A 76 6.97 -13.70 2.76
CA LEU A 76 6.10 -14.49 3.65
C LEU A 76 6.92 -15.41 4.57
N ARG A 77 7.93 -16.10 4.03
CA ARG A 77 8.83 -16.96 4.83
C ARG A 77 9.66 -16.16 5.86
N ILE A 78 10.16 -14.98 5.49
CA ILE A 78 10.88 -14.09 6.42
C ILE A 78 9.94 -13.65 7.55
N ASN A 79 8.69 -13.34 7.23
CA ASN A 79 7.69 -12.92 8.20
C ASN A 79 7.31 -14.02 9.21
N GLU A 80 7.40 -15.30 8.84
CA GLU A 80 7.16 -16.44 9.74
C GLU A 80 8.08 -16.48 10.98
N SER A 81 9.25 -15.87 10.89
CA SER A 81 10.22 -15.74 12.00
C SER A 81 10.27 -14.34 12.62
N ASN A 82 9.53 -13.38 12.07
CA ASN A 82 9.54 -12.01 12.56
C ASN A 82 8.48 -11.82 13.65
N ILE A 83 8.92 -11.71 14.91
CA ILE A 83 8.02 -11.61 16.07
C ILE A 83 7.10 -10.38 16.03
N GLN A 84 7.56 -9.25 15.50
CA GLN A 84 6.75 -8.04 15.36
C GLN A 84 5.65 -8.25 14.32
N GLN A 85 6.00 -8.84 13.18
CA GLN A 85 5.04 -9.15 12.13
C GLN A 85 3.99 -10.16 12.63
N LEU A 86 4.43 -11.24 13.28
CA LEU A 86 3.53 -12.25 13.85
C LEU A 86 2.59 -11.68 14.91
N SER A 87 3.08 -10.77 15.76
CA SER A 87 2.21 -10.12 16.74
C SER A 87 1.19 -9.18 16.10
N SER A 88 1.57 -8.48 15.01
CA SER A 88 0.64 -7.66 14.22
C SER A 88 -0.44 -8.51 13.54
N GLU A 89 -0.06 -9.64 12.97
CA GLU A 89 -1.00 -10.58 12.36
C GLU A 89 -2.00 -11.12 13.37
N VAL A 90 -1.53 -11.58 14.53
CA VAL A 90 -2.41 -12.04 15.62
C VAL A 90 -3.36 -10.93 16.08
N PHE A 91 -2.86 -9.70 16.18
CA PHE A 91 -3.69 -8.55 16.54
C PHE A 91 -4.76 -8.31 15.47
N ASP A 92 -4.38 -8.20 14.21
CA ASP A 92 -5.28 -7.90 13.10
C ASP A 92 -6.35 -8.98 12.91
N GLU A 93 -5.96 -10.25 12.93
CA GLU A 93 -6.88 -11.39 12.81
C GLU A 93 -7.97 -11.41 13.89
N ASN A 94 -7.63 -11.00 15.08
CA ASN A 94 -8.54 -11.05 16.22
C ASN A 94 -9.28 -9.73 16.47
N PHE A 95 -8.65 -8.60 16.19
CA PHE A 95 -9.27 -7.29 16.39
C PHE A 95 -10.26 -6.95 15.28
N TYR A 96 -9.94 -7.31 14.03
CA TYR A 96 -10.73 -7.02 12.83
C TYR A 96 -11.53 -8.22 12.30
N ILE A 97 -11.97 -9.13 13.17
CA ILE A 97 -12.70 -10.33 12.76
C ILE A 97 -13.86 -9.99 11.82
N GLY A 98 -13.89 -10.69 10.67
CA GLY A 98 -14.93 -10.52 9.65
C GLY A 98 -14.74 -9.32 8.73
N HIS A 99 -13.70 -8.53 8.93
CA HIS A 99 -13.32 -7.42 8.06
C HIS A 99 -12.07 -7.77 7.23
N ASN A 100 -11.92 -7.14 6.06
CA ASN A 100 -10.74 -7.39 5.21
C ASN A 100 -9.42 -7.01 5.89
N PHE A 101 -9.42 -6.08 6.84
CA PHE A 101 -8.24 -5.70 7.60
C PHE A 101 -7.69 -6.79 8.52
N SER A 102 -8.46 -7.86 8.77
CA SER A 102 -7.97 -9.04 9.48
C SER A 102 -7.02 -9.90 8.65
N LYS A 103 -6.94 -9.69 7.34
CA LYS A 103 -6.13 -10.49 6.43
C LYS A 103 -4.72 -9.90 6.30
N ASN A 104 -3.74 -10.80 6.12
CA ASN A 104 -2.38 -10.39 5.74
C ASN A 104 -2.39 -9.73 4.36
N GLU A 105 -1.74 -8.59 4.21
CA GLU A 105 -1.66 -7.83 2.95
C GLU A 105 -0.95 -8.62 1.84
N LEU A 106 0.05 -9.41 2.19
CA LEU A 106 0.76 -10.28 1.25
C LEU A 106 -0.04 -11.56 0.89
N GLY A 107 -1.17 -11.80 1.57
CA GLY A 107 -1.92 -13.03 1.42
C GLY A 107 -1.23 -14.22 2.08
N THR A 108 -1.35 -15.39 1.44
CA THR A 108 -0.73 -16.65 1.84
C THR A 108 -0.01 -17.26 0.63
N THR A 109 0.95 -18.14 0.85
CA THR A 109 1.62 -18.88 -0.25
C THR A 109 0.62 -19.51 -1.20
N ASN A 110 -0.47 -20.08 -0.67
CA ASN A 110 -1.51 -20.69 -1.50
C ASN A 110 -2.30 -19.64 -2.31
N SER A 111 -2.71 -18.53 -1.71
CA SER A 111 -3.43 -17.48 -2.44
C SER A 111 -2.57 -16.85 -3.51
N VAL A 112 -1.29 -16.58 -3.22
CA VAL A 112 -0.33 -16.00 -4.17
C VAL A 112 -0.05 -16.94 -5.34
N SER A 113 0.05 -18.25 -5.09
CA SER A 113 0.27 -19.26 -6.15
C SER A 113 -0.91 -19.37 -7.12
N ASN A 114 -2.12 -19.08 -6.67
CA ASN A 114 -3.33 -19.17 -7.48
C ASN A 114 -3.61 -17.91 -8.32
N ILE A 115 -2.93 -16.79 -8.04
CA ILE A 115 -3.10 -15.57 -8.85
C ILE A 115 -2.52 -15.79 -10.24
N ASN A 116 -3.31 -15.53 -11.26
CA ASN A 116 -2.91 -15.63 -12.66
C ASN A 116 -2.93 -14.24 -13.35
N ARG A 117 -2.52 -14.20 -14.62
CA ARG A 117 -2.48 -12.97 -15.40
C ARG A 117 -3.86 -12.31 -15.54
N ASP A 118 -4.90 -13.11 -15.74
CA ASP A 118 -6.25 -12.57 -15.93
C ASP A 118 -6.79 -11.92 -14.66
N ASP A 119 -6.41 -12.43 -13.48
CA ASP A 119 -6.74 -11.79 -12.21
C ASP A 119 -6.13 -10.39 -12.12
N LEU A 120 -4.87 -10.21 -12.55
CA LEU A 120 -4.20 -8.91 -12.55
C LEU A 120 -4.84 -7.94 -13.55
N VAL A 121 -5.18 -8.42 -14.74
CA VAL A 121 -5.87 -7.62 -15.76
C VAL A 121 -7.25 -7.20 -15.26
N ASN A 122 -8.01 -8.11 -14.67
CA ASN A 122 -9.33 -7.83 -14.13
C ASN A 122 -9.27 -6.87 -12.94
N TYR A 123 -8.25 -7.02 -12.08
CA TYR A 123 -8.01 -6.10 -10.98
C TYR A 123 -7.76 -4.67 -11.48
N THR A 124 -6.86 -4.50 -12.45
CA THR A 124 -6.56 -3.16 -12.98
C THR A 124 -7.77 -2.55 -13.68
N LYS A 125 -8.50 -3.31 -14.47
CA LYS A 125 -9.75 -2.83 -15.12
C LYS A 125 -10.78 -2.38 -14.08
N LYS A 126 -10.93 -3.13 -13.00
CA LYS A 126 -11.93 -2.84 -11.98
C LYS A 126 -11.56 -1.63 -11.11
N TYR A 127 -10.29 -1.53 -10.70
CA TYR A 127 -9.88 -0.59 -9.66
C TYR A 127 -9.12 0.63 -10.18
N PHE A 128 -8.50 0.56 -11.35
CA PHE A 128 -7.81 1.70 -11.95
C PHE A 128 -8.78 2.49 -12.83
N THR A 129 -9.66 3.20 -12.19
CA THR A 129 -10.70 4.01 -12.82
C THR A 129 -10.62 5.46 -12.35
N LYS A 130 -11.10 6.40 -13.13
CA LYS A 130 -11.03 7.83 -12.81
C LYS A 130 -11.79 8.18 -11.53
N SER A 131 -12.96 7.56 -11.31
CA SER A 131 -13.77 7.79 -10.11
C SER A 131 -13.14 7.25 -8.81
N ASN A 132 -12.16 6.33 -8.92
CA ASN A 132 -11.44 5.73 -7.79
C ASN A 132 -10.05 6.31 -7.59
N MET A 133 -9.77 7.51 -8.08
CA MET A 133 -8.42 8.05 -8.09
C MET A 133 -8.37 9.44 -7.46
N VAL A 134 -7.40 9.65 -6.59
CA VAL A 134 -7.04 10.97 -6.07
C VAL A 134 -5.62 11.30 -6.50
N ILE A 135 -5.42 12.44 -7.12
CA ILE A 135 -4.13 12.88 -7.65
C ILE A 135 -3.68 14.14 -6.95
N GLY A 136 -2.55 14.07 -6.27
CA GLY A 136 -1.87 15.23 -5.70
C GLY A 136 -0.59 15.53 -6.49
N ILE A 137 -0.40 16.76 -6.95
CA ILE A 137 0.79 17.16 -7.73
C ILE A 137 1.38 18.43 -7.17
N SER A 138 2.70 18.44 -7.05
CA SER A 138 3.48 19.64 -6.73
C SER A 138 4.72 19.74 -7.62
N GLY A 139 5.11 20.95 -8.01
CA GLY A 139 6.30 21.15 -8.85
C GLY A 139 6.26 22.42 -9.67
N ASN A 140 7.31 22.63 -10.45
CA ASN A 140 7.42 23.76 -11.37
C ASN A 140 6.69 23.47 -12.69
N ILE A 141 5.36 23.56 -12.68
CA ILE A 141 4.50 23.32 -13.84
C ILE A 141 3.28 24.24 -13.79
N LYS A 142 2.86 24.76 -14.93
CA LYS A 142 1.66 25.58 -15.05
C LYS A 142 0.41 24.71 -15.01
N LYS A 143 -0.67 25.21 -14.43
CA LYS A 143 -1.94 24.49 -14.25
C LYS A 143 -2.51 23.96 -15.58
N GLU A 144 -2.47 24.75 -16.63
CA GLU A 144 -3.00 24.40 -17.95
C GLU A 144 -2.20 23.28 -18.63
N GLU A 145 -0.89 23.31 -18.47
CA GLU A 145 0.01 22.27 -18.95
C GLU A 145 -0.18 20.98 -18.15
N LEU A 146 -0.23 21.09 -16.83
CA LEU A 146 -0.48 19.96 -15.95
C LEU A 146 -1.80 19.26 -16.29
N LYS A 147 -2.88 20.03 -16.49
CA LYS A 147 -4.17 19.48 -16.89
C LYS A 147 -4.06 18.63 -18.15
N LYS A 148 -3.40 19.14 -19.19
CA LYS A 148 -3.20 18.39 -20.44
C LYS A 148 -2.44 17.08 -20.23
N LEU A 149 -1.38 17.09 -19.41
CA LEU A 149 -0.59 15.90 -19.11
C LEU A 149 -1.42 14.86 -18.34
N VAL A 150 -2.16 15.27 -17.31
CA VAL A 150 -3.02 14.39 -16.54
C VAL A 150 -4.14 13.83 -17.43
N ASP A 151 -4.85 14.69 -18.16
CA ASP A 151 -5.93 14.26 -19.06
C ASP A 151 -5.41 13.25 -20.09
N SER A 152 -4.24 13.49 -20.69
CA SER A 152 -3.65 12.55 -21.65
C SER A 152 -3.22 11.23 -21.00
N THR A 153 -2.73 11.27 -19.76
CA THR A 153 -2.30 10.10 -19.00
C THR A 153 -3.48 9.19 -18.64
N LEU A 154 -4.59 9.81 -18.22
CA LEU A 154 -5.79 9.11 -17.77
C LEU A 154 -6.81 8.85 -18.87
N SER A 155 -6.56 9.32 -20.11
CA SER A 155 -7.53 9.28 -21.21
C SER A 155 -8.07 7.89 -21.53
N ARG A 156 -7.29 6.85 -21.25
CA ARG A 156 -7.65 5.44 -21.52
C ARG A 156 -8.26 4.71 -20.34
N LEU A 157 -8.30 5.33 -19.17
CA LEU A 157 -8.96 4.76 -18.01
C LEU A 157 -10.48 4.97 -18.13
N GLU A 158 -11.23 3.96 -17.73
CA GLU A 158 -12.68 4.04 -17.63
C GLU A 158 -13.09 5.00 -16.51
N GLU A 159 -14.32 5.52 -16.57
CA GLU A 159 -14.85 6.39 -15.50
C GLU A 159 -14.97 5.62 -14.18
N GLY A 160 -15.43 4.37 -14.23
CA GLY A 160 -15.67 3.53 -13.06
C GLY A 160 -16.98 3.88 -12.33
N ASN A 161 -17.24 3.15 -11.25
CA ASN A 161 -18.42 3.35 -10.42
C ASN A 161 -18.00 3.48 -8.95
N GLU A 162 -18.26 4.62 -8.31
CA GLU A 162 -17.91 4.87 -6.90
C GLU A 162 -18.45 3.82 -5.91
N LYS A 163 -19.55 3.15 -6.25
CA LYS A 163 -20.14 2.10 -5.41
C LYS A 163 -19.28 0.83 -5.31
N ASP A 164 -18.34 0.64 -6.24
CA ASP A 164 -17.47 -0.53 -6.25
C ASP A 164 -16.34 -0.45 -5.20
N PHE A 165 -16.18 0.72 -4.54
CA PHE A 165 -15.08 1.03 -3.63
C PHE A 165 -15.51 1.19 -2.17
N TYR A 166 -16.57 0.51 -1.79
CA TYR A 166 -17.06 0.57 -0.42
C TYR A 166 -16.21 -0.29 0.52
N ILE A 167 -15.62 0.35 1.53
CA ILE A 167 -14.98 -0.34 2.66
C ILE A 167 -16.05 -0.53 3.75
N PRO A 168 -16.39 -1.78 4.09
CA PRO A 168 -17.39 -2.03 5.13
C PRO A 168 -16.97 -1.37 6.45
N LYS A 169 -17.94 -0.81 7.18
CA LYS A 169 -17.68 -0.34 8.54
C LYS A 169 -17.50 -1.54 9.48
N PHE A 170 -16.65 -1.38 10.47
CA PHE A 170 -16.55 -2.38 11.54
C PHE A 170 -17.88 -2.49 12.27
N SER A 171 -18.43 -3.70 12.30
CA SER A 171 -19.67 -3.95 13.01
C SER A 171 -19.45 -4.19 14.50
N LYS A 172 -18.30 -4.78 14.87
CA LYS A 172 -17.94 -5.10 16.25
C LYS A 172 -16.43 -5.29 16.35
N LEU A 173 -15.82 -4.68 17.35
CA LEU A 173 -14.44 -4.98 17.72
C LEU A 173 -14.42 -6.09 18.76
N ASN A 174 -13.54 -7.04 18.55
CA ASN A 174 -13.35 -8.13 19.47
C ASN A 174 -12.41 -7.70 20.61
N LYS A 175 -12.79 -8.01 21.84
CA LYS A 175 -11.96 -7.74 23.04
C LYS A 175 -11.36 -9.05 23.49
N GLY A 176 -10.09 -9.07 23.83
CA GLY A 176 -9.44 -10.26 24.36
C GLY A 176 -7.94 -10.13 24.45
N THR A 177 -7.31 -11.17 24.98
CA THR A 177 -5.86 -11.37 24.96
C THR A 177 -5.59 -12.63 24.17
N TYR A 178 -4.76 -12.49 23.14
CA TYR A 178 -4.43 -13.56 22.22
C TYR A 178 -2.93 -13.80 22.25
N THR A 179 -2.51 -15.05 22.28
CA THR A 179 -1.10 -15.43 22.42
C THR A 179 -0.72 -16.44 21.35
N LYS A 180 0.34 -16.16 20.61
CA LYS A 180 1.02 -17.10 19.71
C LYS A 180 2.42 -17.40 20.31
N ARG A 181 2.69 -18.67 20.59
CA ARG A 181 3.99 -19.09 21.10
C ARG A 181 4.91 -19.46 19.94
N ILE A 182 6.12 -18.95 19.97
CA ILE A 182 7.20 -19.27 19.03
C ILE A 182 8.49 -19.48 19.83
N ASP A 183 9.42 -20.23 19.28
CA ASP A 183 10.72 -20.47 19.92
C ASP A 183 11.65 -19.29 19.67
N THR A 184 11.60 -18.32 20.59
CA THR A 184 12.44 -17.11 20.56
C THR A 184 12.64 -16.57 21.98
N PRO A 185 13.81 -15.96 22.28
CA PRO A 185 14.08 -15.36 23.58
C PRO A 185 13.34 -14.03 23.81
N GLN A 186 12.67 -13.47 22.79
CA GLN A 186 12.01 -12.17 22.85
C GLN A 186 10.49 -12.34 22.86
N THR A 187 9.81 -11.36 23.47
CA THR A 187 8.34 -11.25 23.44
C THR A 187 7.95 -9.94 22.78
N SER A 188 7.05 -10.01 21.80
CA SER A 188 6.40 -8.83 21.23
C SER A 188 4.96 -8.72 21.74
N VAL A 189 4.55 -7.54 22.15
CA VAL A 189 3.21 -7.27 22.65
C VAL A 189 2.61 -6.10 21.86
N ILE A 190 1.44 -6.34 21.28
CA ILE A 190 0.62 -5.29 20.65
C ILE A 190 -0.67 -5.16 21.44
N PHE A 191 -1.02 -3.94 21.77
CA PHE A 191 -2.32 -3.63 22.33
C PHE A 191 -2.94 -2.45 21.60
N GLY A 192 -4.25 -2.47 21.45
CA GLY A 192 -4.99 -1.44 20.74
C GLY A 192 -6.35 -1.20 21.36
N HIS A 193 -6.89 -0.05 21.05
CA HIS A 193 -8.21 0.41 21.46
C HIS A 193 -8.87 1.11 20.27
N HIS A 194 -10.17 1.34 20.35
CA HIS A 194 -10.87 2.20 19.40
C HIS A 194 -10.19 3.56 19.25
N GLY A 195 -9.92 3.95 18.04
CA GLY A 195 -9.55 5.31 17.68
C GLY A 195 -10.79 6.12 17.28
N LEU A 196 -10.55 7.40 16.99
CA LEU A 196 -11.55 8.30 16.43
C LEU A 196 -11.30 8.52 14.94
N MET A 197 -12.36 8.74 14.18
CA MET A 197 -12.25 9.09 12.77
C MET A 197 -11.63 10.49 12.64
N ARG A 198 -10.95 10.75 11.51
CA ARG A 198 -10.24 12.01 11.29
C ARG A 198 -11.15 13.26 11.29
N ASN A 199 -12.42 13.08 10.98
CA ASN A 199 -13.43 14.13 11.03
C ASN A 199 -14.17 14.26 12.38
N ASP A 200 -13.75 13.50 13.40
CA ASP A 200 -14.29 13.62 14.76
C ASP A 200 -13.75 14.89 15.44
N ASN A 201 -14.57 15.55 16.22
CA ASN A 201 -14.19 16.79 16.93
C ASN A 201 -13.03 16.58 17.91
N ASP A 202 -12.94 15.39 18.52
CA ASP A 202 -11.93 15.03 19.49
C ASP A 202 -10.68 14.38 18.87
N TYR A 203 -10.63 14.27 17.53
CA TYR A 203 -9.51 13.62 16.83
C TYR A 203 -8.15 14.19 17.21
N PHE A 204 -8.01 15.52 17.26
CA PHE A 204 -6.73 16.14 17.63
C PHE A 204 -6.40 15.96 19.11
N ALA A 205 -7.41 15.96 19.98
CA ALA A 205 -7.20 15.70 21.41
C ALA A 205 -6.65 14.29 21.65
N ILE A 206 -7.25 13.26 20.99
CA ILE A 206 -6.75 11.89 21.11
C ILE A 206 -5.37 11.70 20.45
N ARG A 207 -5.05 12.45 19.40
CA ARG A 207 -3.71 12.47 18.80
C ARG A 207 -2.66 12.98 19.77
N VAL A 208 -2.94 14.06 20.48
CA VAL A 208 -2.05 14.62 21.53
C VAL A 208 -1.91 13.64 22.69
N ALA A 209 -3.02 13.07 23.17
CA ALA A 209 -3.01 12.07 24.23
C ALA A 209 -2.15 10.84 23.83
N ASN A 210 -2.31 10.34 22.62
CA ASN A 210 -1.52 9.21 22.11
C ASN A 210 -0.02 9.57 22.00
N TYR A 211 0.31 10.79 21.57
CA TYR A 211 1.69 11.26 21.52
C TYR A 211 2.33 11.29 22.93
N ILE A 212 1.64 11.82 23.91
CA ILE A 212 2.11 11.85 25.32
C ILE A 212 2.26 10.43 25.87
N LEU A 213 1.32 9.54 25.54
CA LEU A 213 1.30 8.17 26.05
C LEU A 213 2.46 7.34 25.48
N GLY A 214 2.61 7.27 24.17
CA GLY A 214 3.56 6.37 23.51
C GLY A 214 4.22 6.91 22.24
N GLY A 215 3.59 7.85 21.52
CA GLY A 215 4.07 8.36 20.24
C GLY A 215 5.21 9.37 20.33
N GLY A 216 5.49 9.91 21.50
CA GLY A 216 6.53 10.93 21.75
C GLY A 216 7.96 10.37 21.91
N GLY A 217 8.22 9.14 21.45
CA GLY A 217 9.54 8.51 21.54
C GLY A 217 10.04 8.41 22.99
N PHE A 218 11.30 8.75 23.23
CA PHE A 218 11.95 8.64 24.54
C PHE A 218 11.29 9.47 25.67
N GLN A 219 10.51 10.47 25.33
CA GLN A 219 9.82 11.33 26.31
C GLN A 219 8.41 10.83 26.64
N SER A 220 7.92 9.79 25.95
CA SER A 220 6.58 9.25 26.19
C SER A 220 6.47 8.57 27.55
N LYS A 221 5.27 8.57 28.12
CA LYS A 221 5.01 7.93 29.43
C LYS A 221 5.30 6.43 29.42
N LEU A 222 4.92 5.73 28.34
CA LEU A 222 5.17 4.30 28.22
C LEU A 222 6.67 4.00 28.16
N TYR A 223 7.43 4.78 27.39
CA TYR A 223 8.87 4.60 27.31
C TYR A 223 9.54 4.72 28.68
N LYS A 224 9.28 5.82 29.38
CA LYS A 224 9.83 6.07 30.72
C LYS A 224 9.45 4.95 31.70
N LYS A 225 8.18 4.57 31.75
CA LYS A 225 7.70 3.56 32.72
C LYS A 225 8.16 2.14 32.43
N ILE A 226 8.29 1.76 31.16
CA ILE A 226 8.59 0.38 30.78
C ILE A 226 10.10 0.17 30.59
N ARG A 227 10.81 1.16 30.04
CA ARG A 227 12.23 1.00 29.70
C ARG A 227 13.18 1.61 30.71
N ASP A 228 12.87 2.80 31.26
CA ASP A 228 13.79 3.52 32.15
C ASP A 228 13.60 3.12 33.62
N GLU A 229 12.37 2.77 34.04
CA GLU A 229 12.06 2.45 35.43
C GLU A 229 11.96 0.93 35.71
N ARG A 230 12.07 0.06 34.70
CA ARG A 230 12.09 -1.41 34.78
C ARG A 230 13.28 -2.01 34.05
#